data_34765521c302f21b1e18a5aa865cf2a0
#
_entry.id   34765521c302f21b1e18a5aa865cf2a0
#
_cell.length_a   1.000
_cell.length_b   1.000
_cell.length_c   1.000
_cell.angle_alpha   90.00
_cell.angle_beta   90.00
_cell.angle_gamma   90.00
#
_symmetry.space_group_name_H-M   'P 1'
#
loop_
_entity.id
_entity.type
_entity.pdbx_description
1 polymer ?
#
loop_
_entity_poly.entity_id
_entity_poly.type
_entity_poly.pdbx_seq_one_letter_code
_entity_poly.pdbx_strand_id
1 'polypeptide(L)'
;LNPIEYAETKNTTKEAKEGETLLCAYLNPDIRKECAVDLVFEGERALTKWDARSGRTFPLACRYEGGKTVLPYVFAPGEELLLTAVCGRAAAAPAAEERIPVRLPDSFRYRLYEDNVVVLDRAEYAVDGSNRGADEILRIDRTLRGAYGWNLRDGDMIQPWFAKKFGLEKNGRPFDLTLRFSFDAAYLPPALRLRMEQPGRFKIFLNGIAQERPCLPSRIDRCFSELPLSGLRQGRNVLELKTRFDGTVELENLYLCGAFGVKTDGLISTLIP
;
A
#
# COMPACT_ATOMS: atom_id res chain seq x y z
N LEU A 1 -23.98 -5.86 16.42
CA LEU A 1 -23.28 -5.13 15.35
C LEU A 1 -23.23 -6.05 14.15
N ASN A 2 -24.05 -5.75 13.15
CA ASN A 2 -24.02 -6.48 11.86
C ASN A 2 -22.72 -6.10 11.15
N PRO A 3 -21.81 -7.04 10.87
CA PRO A 3 -20.52 -6.74 10.26
C PRO A 3 -20.58 -6.49 8.74
N ILE A 4 -21.77 -6.44 8.15
CA ILE A 4 -21.91 -6.14 6.73
C ILE A 4 -22.42 -4.72 6.57
N GLU A 5 -21.50 -3.81 6.23
CA GLU A 5 -21.89 -2.55 5.63
C GLU A 5 -22.21 -2.78 4.16
N TYR A 6 -23.47 -2.62 3.79
CA TYR A 6 -23.79 -2.53 2.38
C TYR A 6 -23.77 -1.06 1.97
N ALA A 7 -22.92 -0.76 1.00
CA ALA A 7 -22.98 0.50 0.32
C ALA A 7 -24.10 0.42 -0.73
N GLU A 8 -25.34 0.78 -0.33
CA GLU A 8 -26.30 1.24 -1.31
C GLU A 8 -25.68 2.49 -1.94
N THR A 9 -25.26 2.41 -3.19
CA THR A 9 -25.17 3.64 -3.96
C THR A 9 -26.56 4.24 -3.97
N LYS A 10 -26.76 5.25 -3.10
CA LYS A 10 -27.97 6.05 -3.06
C LYS A 10 -28.17 6.73 -4.40
N ASN A 11 -28.67 5.99 -5.35
CA ASN A 11 -29.48 6.55 -6.40
C ASN A 11 -30.86 5.96 -6.27
N THR A 12 -31.65 6.68 -5.45
CA THR A 12 -33.09 6.60 -5.37
C THR A 12 -33.68 5.33 -4.79
N THR A 13 -34.18 5.42 -3.57
CA THR A 13 -35.48 4.83 -3.18
C THR A 13 -36.54 5.19 -4.20
N LYS A 14 -36.47 4.62 -5.38
CA LYS A 14 -37.59 4.43 -6.29
C LYS A 14 -37.96 2.97 -6.16
N GLU A 15 -39.22 2.72 -5.84
CA GLU A 15 -39.86 1.43 -6.04
C GLU A 15 -39.36 0.87 -7.36
N ALA A 16 -38.67 -0.28 -7.32
CA ALA A 16 -38.10 -0.90 -8.51
C ALA A 16 -39.27 -1.17 -9.48
N LYS A 17 -39.32 -0.44 -10.57
CA LYS A 17 -40.34 -0.64 -11.61
C LYS A 17 -40.10 -2.00 -12.24
N GLU A 18 -41.18 -2.70 -12.58
CA GLU A 18 -41.14 -3.93 -13.37
C GLU A 18 -40.19 -3.75 -14.56
N GLY A 19 -39.12 -4.59 -14.63
CA GLY A 19 -38.09 -4.51 -15.67
C GLY A 19 -36.75 -3.85 -15.28
N GLU A 20 -36.59 -3.35 -14.06
CA GLU A 20 -35.37 -2.68 -13.62
C GLU A 20 -34.29 -3.67 -13.17
N THR A 21 -33.07 -3.51 -13.70
CA THR A 21 -31.88 -4.25 -13.25
C THR A 21 -31.28 -3.54 -12.04
N LEU A 22 -31.10 -4.27 -10.92
CA LEU A 22 -30.39 -3.77 -9.75
C LEU A 22 -28.92 -4.16 -9.86
N LEU A 23 -28.01 -3.23 -9.58
CA LEU A 23 -26.60 -3.48 -9.37
C LEU A 23 -26.32 -3.35 -7.86
N CYS A 24 -25.83 -4.43 -7.25
CA CYS A 24 -25.59 -4.50 -5.82
C CYS A 24 -24.12 -4.84 -5.55
N ALA A 25 -23.53 -4.16 -4.59
CA ALA A 25 -22.19 -4.44 -4.08
C ALA A 25 -22.27 -4.66 -2.57
N TYR A 26 -21.63 -5.73 -2.10
CA TYR A 26 -21.56 -6.10 -0.70
C TYR A 26 -20.09 -6.34 -0.33
N LEU A 27 -19.73 -6.03 0.91
CA LEU A 27 -18.39 -6.23 1.44
C LEU A 27 -18.48 -6.86 2.84
N ASN A 28 -17.68 -7.89 3.10
CA ASN A 28 -17.38 -8.31 4.46
C ASN A 28 -16.18 -7.49 4.97
N PRO A 29 -16.38 -6.50 5.85
CA PRO A 29 -15.27 -5.66 6.34
C PRO A 29 -14.37 -6.40 7.34
N ASP A 30 -14.80 -7.54 7.89
CA ASP A 30 -13.96 -8.35 8.77
C ASP A 30 -12.96 -9.17 7.95
N ILE A 31 -11.67 -8.80 8.01
CA ILE A 31 -10.58 -9.47 7.31
C ILE A 31 -10.15 -10.79 7.98
N ARG A 32 -10.80 -11.21 9.08
CA ARG A 32 -10.40 -12.38 9.86
C ARG A 32 -11.52 -13.42 9.98
N LYS A 33 -12.78 -13.04 9.78
CA LYS A 33 -13.93 -13.91 10.02
C LYS A 33 -14.82 -14.01 8.79
N GLU A 34 -15.33 -15.21 8.57
CA GLU A 34 -16.42 -15.45 7.63
C GLU A 34 -17.73 -14.84 8.15
N CYS A 35 -18.61 -14.47 7.25
CA CYS A 35 -19.93 -13.97 7.56
C CYS A 35 -20.99 -14.68 6.71
N ALA A 36 -21.88 -15.45 7.35
CA ALA A 36 -23.00 -16.09 6.68
C ALA A 36 -24.25 -15.24 6.80
N VAL A 37 -24.91 -14.98 5.65
CA VAL A 37 -26.10 -14.13 5.56
C VAL A 37 -27.07 -14.66 4.52
N ASP A 38 -28.34 -14.28 4.65
CA ASP A 38 -29.33 -14.35 3.59
C ASP A 38 -29.53 -12.96 2.98
N LEU A 39 -29.15 -12.79 1.70
CA LEU A 39 -29.44 -11.58 0.95
C LEU A 39 -30.83 -11.70 0.35
N VAL A 40 -31.72 -10.76 0.67
CA VAL A 40 -33.14 -10.81 0.30
C VAL A 40 -33.46 -9.69 -0.68
N PHE A 41 -34.08 -10.05 -1.80
CA PHE A 41 -34.51 -9.13 -2.84
C PHE A 41 -36.04 -9.20 -3.00
N GLU A 42 -36.68 -8.06 -3.16
CA GLU A 42 -38.11 -8.02 -3.47
C GLU A 42 -38.38 -8.52 -4.89
N GLY A 43 -39.41 -9.34 -5.02
CA GLY A 43 -39.81 -9.96 -6.27
C GLY A 43 -38.95 -11.19 -6.64
N GLU A 44 -39.31 -11.84 -7.74
CA GLU A 44 -38.52 -12.92 -8.33
C GLU A 44 -37.41 -12.31 -9.19
N ARG A 45 -36.17 -12.61 -8.86
CA ARG A 45 -35.00 -12.06 -9.55
C ARG A 45 -33.96 -13.11 -9.87
N ALA A 46 -33.46 -13.08 -11.09
CA ALA A 46 -32.26 -13.83 -11.50
C ALA A 46 -31.02 -13.08 -11.03
N LEU A 47 -30.17 -13.74 -10.23
CA LEU A 47 -28.96 -13.15 -9.67
C LEU A 47 -27.73 -13.64 -10.42
N THR A 48 -26.84 -12.71 -10.75
CA THR A 48 -25.59 -12.97 -11.47
C THR A 48 -24.43 -12.28 -10.76
N LYS A 49 -23.46 -13.08 -10.26
CA LYS A 49 -22.19 -12.57 -9.69
C LYS A 49 -21.27 -12.12 -10.78
N TRP A 50 -20.59 -11.01 -10.56
CA TRP A 50 -19.52 -10.48 -11.42
C TRP A 50 -18.17 -10.69 -10.75
N ASP A 51 -17.24 -11.26 -11.49
CA ASP A 51 -15.84 -11.29 -11.08
C ASP A 51 -15.13 -10.05 -11.60
N ALA A 52 -14.81 -9.13 -10.70
CA ALA A 52 -14.18 -7.85 -11.02
C ALA A 52 -12.80 -8.01 -11.68
N ARG A 53 -12.09 -9.13 -11.44
CA ARG A 53 -10.76 -9.37 -12.02
C ARG A 53 -10.82 -9.85 -13.46
N SER A 54 -11.71 -10.79 -13.75
CA SER A 54 -11.78 -11.42 -15.08
C SER A 54 -12.87 -10.83 -15.98
N GLY A 55 -13.80 -10.04 -15.41
CA GLY A 55 -15.02 -9.59 -16.10
C GLY A 55 -16.02 -10.73 -16.39
N ARG A 56 -15.79 -11.93 -15.87
CA ARG A 56 -16.71 -13.05 -16.05
C ARG A 56 -17.92 -12.93 -15.14
N THR A 57 -19.01 -13.52 -15.58
CA THR A 57 -20.27 -13.53 -14.84
C THR A 57 -20.70 -14.97 -14.53
N PHE A 58 -21.29 -15.18 -13.36
CA PHE A 58 -21.71 -16.47 -12.86
C PHE A 58 -23.14 -16.38 -12.33
N PRO A 59 -24.12 -17.17 -12.84
CA PRO A 59 -25.45 -17.22 -12.25
C PRO A 59 -25.38 -17.78 -10.84
N LEU A 60 -26.14 -17.19 -9.92
CA LEU A 60 -26.21 -17.62 -8.53
C LEU A 60 -27.48 -18.43 -8.28
N ALA A 61 -27.34 -19.55 -7.57
CA ALA A 61 -28.48 -20.31 -7.10
C ALA A 61 -29.16 -19.57 -5.94
N CYS A 62 -30.45 -19.32 -6.05
CA CYS A 62 -31.26 -18.66 -5.04
C CYS A 62 -32.58 -19.40 -4.81
N ARG A 63 -33.24 -19.10 -3.69
CA ARG A 63 -34.56 -19.60 -3.35
C ARG A 63 -35.61 -18.52 -3.65
N TYR A 64 -36.81 -18.95 -4.03
CA TYR A 64 -37.93 -18.05 -4.26
C TYR A 64 -39.02 -18.34 -3.24
N GLU A 65 -39.20 -17.47 -2.28
CA GLU A 65 -40.07 -17.67 -1.13
C GLU A 65 -40.90 -16.40 -0.85
N GLY A 66 -42.24 -16.56 -0.74
CA GLY A 66 -43.12 -15.43 -0.36
C GLY A 66 -43.05 -14.23 -1.29
N GLY A 67 -42.80 -14.41 -2.59
CA GLY A 67 -42.65 -13.33 -3.55
C GLY A 67 -41.29 -12.63 -3.48
N LYS A 68 -40.32 -13.21 -2.81
CA LYS A 68 -38.96 -12.70 -2.67
C LYS A 68 -37.93 -13.70 -3.19
N THR A 69 -36.77 -13.18 -3.57
CA THR A 69 -35.58 -13.94 -3.91
C THR A 69 -34.61 -13.93 -2.73
N VAL A 70 -34.23 -15.10 -2.23
CA VAL A 70 -33.31 -15.26 -1.10
C VAL A 70 -32.04 -15.94 -1.59
N LEU A 71 -30.89 -15.28 -1.41
CA LEU A 71 -29.57 -15.79 -1.70
C LEU A 71 -28.84 -16.07 -0.38
N PRO A 72 -28.74 -17.34 0.07
CA PRO A 72 -27.83 -17.70 1.13
C PRO A 72 -26.40 -17.53 0.65
N TYR A 73 -25.61 -16.75 1.37
CA TYR A 73 -24.22 -16.45 0.99
C TYR A 73 -23.30 -16.47 2.20
N VAL A 74 -22.13 -17.07 2.04
CA VAL A 74 -21.07 -17.04 3.04
C VAL A 74 -19.92 -16.20 2.48
N PHE A 75 -19.74 -15.04 3.04
CA PHE A 75 -18.61 -14.17 2.70
C PHE A 75 -17.35 -14.67 3.39
N ALA A 76 -16.31 -14.91 2.64
CA ALA A 76 -14.96 -15.06 3.19
C ALA A 76 -14.46 -13.76 3.85
N PRO A 77 -13.41 -13.80 4.67
CA PRO A 77 -12.79 -12.61 5.24
C PRO A 77 -12.38 -11.61 4.16
N GLY A 78 -12.88 -10.37 4.24
CA GLY A 78 -12.57 -9.31 3.28
C GLY A 78 -13.15 -9.51 1.87
N GLU A 79 -14.08 -10.46 1.70
CA GLU A 79 -14.67 -10.74 0.36
C GLU A 79 -15.63 -9.64 -0.08
N GLU A 80 -15.51 -9.29 -1.35
CA GLU A 80 -16.45 -8.43 -2.07
C GLU A 80 -17.37 -9.27 -2.96
N LEU A 81 -18.66 -8.96 -2.96
CA LEU A 81 -19.65 -9.55 -3.87
C LEU A 81 -20.29 -8.44 -4.71
N LEU A 82 -19.99 -8.44 -6.00
CA LEU A 82 -20.69 -7.60 -6.98
C LEU A 82 -21.68 -8.47 -7.74
N LEU A 83 -22.95 -8.07 -7.75
CA LEU A 83 -24.00 -8.81 -8.45
C LEU A 83 -25.01 -7.91 -9.15
N THR A 84 -25.62 -8.45 -10.19
CA THR A 84 -26.83 -7.90 -10.80
C THR A 84 -28.05 -8.77 -10.45
N ALA A 85 -29.17 -8.12 -10.19
CA ALA A 85 -30.48 -8.77 -9.98
C ALA A 85 -31.46 -8.28 -11.05
N VAL A 86 -31.85 -9.18 -11.94
CA VAL A 86 -32.77 -8.90 -13.06
C VAL A 86 -34.12 -9.57 -12.77
N CYS A 87 -35.24 -8.91 -13.10
CA CYS A 87 -36.57 -9.48 -12.94
C CYS A 87 -36.69 -10.83 -13.65
N GLY A 88 -37.35 -11.78 -13.00
CA GLY A 88 -37.56 -13.13 -13.48
C GLY A 88 -36.72 -14.18 -12.75
N ARG A 89 -36.99 -15.45 -13.00
CA ARG A 89 -36.23 -16.56 -12.41
C ARG A 89 -35.01 -16.89 -13.27
N ALA A 90 -33.90 -17.18 -12.61
CA ALA A 90 -32.74 -17.71 -13.30
C ALA A 90 -33.05 -19.05 -13.96
N ALA A 91 -32.56 -19.31 -15.14
CA ALA A 91 -32.39 -20.68 -15.61
C ALA A 91 -31.51 -21.42 -14.60
N ALA A 92 -31.73 -22.76 -14.42
CA ALA A 92 -30.98 -23.54 -13.42
C ALA A 92 -29.50 -23.17 -13.39
N ALA A 93 -29.00 -22.83 -12.22
CA ALA A 93 -27.58 -22.51 -12.08
C ALA A 93 -26.76 -23.71 -12.59
N PRO A 94 -25.69 -23.50 -13.34
CA PRO A 94 -24.79 -24.56 -13.71
C PRO A 94 -24.32 -25.29 -12.42
N ALA A 95 -24.11 -26.58 -12.49
CA ALA A 95 -23.55 -27.36 -11.39
C ALA A 95 -22.28 -26.68 -10.90
N ALA A 96 -22.11 -26.58 -9.58
CA ALA A 96 -20.91 -26.02 -8.99
C ALA A 96 -19.68 -26.72 -9.58
N GLU A 97 -18.73 -25.97 -10.11
CA GLU A 97 -17.46 -26.52 -10.58
C GLU A 97 -16.79 -27.24 -9.41
N GLU A 98 -16.51 -28.53 -9.59
CA GLU A 98 -15.74 -29.29 -8.64
C GLU A 98 -14.33 -28.72 -8.53
N ARG A 99 -14.03 -28.07 -7.41
CA ARG A 99 -12.70 -27.53 -7.14
C ARG A 99 -11.82 -28.64 -6.58
N ILE A 100 -10.86 -29.06 -7.38
CA ILE A 100 -9.84 -30.00 -6.93
C ILE A 100 -8.75 -29.20 -6.22
N PRO A 101 -8.50 -29.43 -4.92
CA PRO A 101 -7.41 -28.75 -4.22
C PRO A 101 -6.06 -29.21 -4.77
N VAL A 102 -5.27 -28.27 -5.28
CA VAL A 102 -3.90 -28.53 -5.74
C VAL A 102 -2.95 -28.14 -4.62
N ARG A 103 -2.24 -29.13 -4.09
CA ARG A 103 -1.17 -28.88 -3.11
C ARG A 103 0.05 -28.35 -3.85
N LEU A 104 0.46 -27.14 -3.51
CA LEU A 104 1.71 -26.56 -4.00
C LEU A 104 2.90 -27.21 -3.24
N PRO A 105 4.05 -27.38 -3.89
CA PRO A 105 5.26 -27.83 -3.20
C PRO A 105 5.70 -26.79 -2.16
N ASP A 106 6.32 -27.27 -1.06
CA ASP A 106 6.82 -26.40 0.01
C ASP A 106 7.99 -25.51 -0.43
N SER A 107 8.62 -25.86 -1.54
CA SER A 107 9.70 -25.08 -2.15
C SER A 107 9.62 -25.13 -3.67
N PHE A 108 9.96 -24.05 -4.33
CA PHE A 108 10.04 -23.96 -5.78
C PHE A 108 11.17 -23.03 -6.20
N ARG A 109 11.74 -23.30 -7.39
CA ARG A 109 12.72 -22.41 -8.00
C ARG A 109 12.02 -21.20 -8.58
N TYR A 110 12.59 -20.03 -8.35
CA TYR A 110 12.10 -18.78 -8.94
C TYR A 110 13.24 -18.00 -9.58
N ARG A 111 12.89 -17.08 -10.44
CA ARG A 111 13.78 -16.09 -11.03
C ARG A 111 13.13 -14.72 -10.91
N LEU A 112 13.87 -13.76 -10.36
CA LEU A 112 13.45 -12.37 -10.38
C LEU A 112 13.74 -11.78 -11.77
N TYR A 113 12.79 -11.05 -12.32
CA TYR A 113 12.98 -10.26 -13.55
C TYR A 113 13.43 -8.83 -13.22
N GLU A 114 13.26 -8.40 -11.99
CA GLU A 114 13.64 -7.10 -11.47
C GLU A 114 14.46 -7.29 -10.19
N ASP A 115 15.17 -6.24 -9.79
CA ASP A 115 15.85 -6.23 -8.51
C ASP A 115 14.85 -6.26 -7.37
N ASN A 116 15.23 -6.94 -6.30
CA ASN A 116 14.46 -6.88 -5.06
C ASN A 116 14.64 -5.53 -4.36
N VAL A 117 13.72 -5.22 -3.48
CA VAL A 117 13.66 -3.93 -2.76
C VAL A 117 13.46 -4.17 -1.28
N VAL A 118 14.24 -3.48 -0.45
CA VAL A 118 13.95 -3.32 0.97
C VAL A 118 13.66 -1.86 1.28
N VAL A 119 12.58 -1.63 2.03
CA VAL A 119 12.18 -0.30 2.47
C VAL A 119 12.91 0.04 3.75
N LEU A 120 13.49 1.24 3.82
CA LEU A 120 14.04 1.84 5.02
C LEU A 120 13.12 3.00 5.41
N ASP A 121 12.19 2.74 6.31
CA ASP A 121 11.13 3.64 6.75
C ASP A 121 11.34 4.18 8.17
N ARG A 122 12.31 3.65 8.92
CA ARG A 122 12.62 4.08 10.29
C ARG A 122 14.04 4.61 10.40
N ALA A 123 14.17 5.77 11.03
CA ALA A 123 15.47 6.40 11.21
C ALA A 123 15.67 6.87 12.67
N GLU A 124 16.90 6.78 13.15
CA GLU A 124 17.37 7.65 14.22
C GLU A 124 17.56 9.06 13.64
N TYR A 125 17.22 10.10 14.39
CA TYR A 125 17.38 11.46 13.90
C TYR A 125 17.98 12.41 14.92
N ALA A 126 18.74 13.37 14.41
CA ALA A 126 19.32 14.44 15.19
C ALA A 126 19.05 15.80 14.53
N VAL A 127 18.77 16.80 15.36
CA VAL A 127 18.48 18.18 14.94
C VAL A 127 19.53 19.11 15.58
N ASP A 128 20.18 19.91 14.77
CA ASP A 128 21.27 20.82 15.19
C ASP A 128 22.30 20.07 16.08
N GLY A 129 22.62 18.81 15.69
CA GLY A 129 23.54 17.91 16.41
C GLY A 129 22.98 17.19 17.64
N SER A 130 21.77 17.55 18.10
CA SER A 130 21.11 16.92 19.26
C SER A 130 20.29 15.72 18.85
N ASN A 131 20.56 14.52 19.41
CA ASN A 131 19.76 13.32 19.18
C ASN A 131 18.33 13.50 19.72
N ARG A 132 17.35 13.09 18.91
CA ARG A 132 15.91 13.15 19.18
C ARG A 132 15.25 11.79 19.29
N GLY A 133 16.01 10.69 19.16
CA GLY A 133 15.50 9.33 19.18
C GLY A 133 15.33 8.73 17.79
N ALA A 134 14.41 7.79 17.67
CA ALA A 134 14.11 7.09 16.43
C ALA A 134 12.62 6.95 16.23
N ASP A 135 12.15 7.14 15.00
CA ASP A 135 10.76 6.94 14.62
C ASP A 135 10.65 6.59 13.13
N GLU A 136 9.43 6.39 12.66
CA GLU A 136 9.07 6.25 11.26
C GLU A 136 9.24 7.61 10.56
N ILE A 137 9.75 7.59 9.32
CA ILE A 137 10.24 8.80 8.64
C ILE A 137 9.15 9.86 8.41
N LEU A 138 7.92 9.45 8.09
CA LEU A 138 6.81 10.38 7.88
C LEU A 138 6.35 11.00 9.20
N ARG A 139 6.46 10.26 10.32
CA ARG A 139 6.23 10.82 11.66
C ARG A 139 7.30 11.80 12.07
N ILE A 140 8.57 11.51 11.72
CA ILE A 140 9.67 12.45 11.92
C ILE A 140 9.39 13.73 11.14
N ASP A 141 9.01 13.66 9.85
CA ASP A 141 8.66 14.80 9.03
C ASP A 141 7.56 15.65 9.69
N ARG A 142 6.46 15.02 10.07
CA ARG A 142 5.32 15.69 10.72
C ARG A 142 5.74 16.38 12.02
N THR A 143 6.48 15.68 12.87
CA THR A 143 6.94 16.19 14.16
C THR A 143 7.84 17.42 14.00
N LEU A 144 8.80 17.33 13.07
CA LEU A 144 9.73 18.41 12.79
C LEU A 144 9.03 19.61 12.16
N ARG A 145 8.15 19.42 11.20
CA ARG A 145 7.36 20.51 10.61
C ARG A 145 6.53 21.24 11.65
N GLY A 146 5.84 20.52 12.52
CA GLY A 146 5.06 21.11 13.60
C GLY A 146 5.91 21.87 14.59
N ALA A 147 7.03 21.28 15.05
CA ALA A 147 7.91 21.87 16.05
C ALA A 147 8.65 23.13 15.55
N TYR A 148 8.94 23.22 14.25
CA TYR A 148 9.71 24.32 13.65
C TYR A 148 8.88 25.28 12.81
N GLY A 149 7.55 25.15 12.83
CA GLY A 149 6.62 26.12 12.24
C GLY A 149 6.47 26.00 10.72
N TRP A 150 6.77 24.84 10.13
CA TRP A 150 6.54 24.58 8.72
C TRP A 150 5.14 24.06 8.43
N ASN A 151 4.69 24.13 7.17
CA ASN A 151 3.45 23.45 6.76
C ASN A 151 3.55 21.95 7.00
N LEU A 152 2.48 21.36 7.56
CA LEU A 152 2.33 19.90 7.60
C LEU A 152 1.98 19.40 6.19
N ARG A 153 2.40 18.19 5.86
CA ARG A 153 2.11 17.53 4.57
C ARG A 153 0.87 16.65 4.63
N ASP A 154 0.44 16.32 5.82
CA ASP A 154 -0.73 15.47 6.09
C ASP A 154 -1.99 16.30 6.30
N GLY A 155 -3.13 15.66 6.10
CA GLY A 155 -4.45 16.25 6.30
C GLY A 155 -4.94 17.06 5.11
N ASP A 156 -4.38 18.20 4.89
CA ASP A 156 -4.77 19.08 3.76
C ASP A 156 -4.06 18.72 2.45
N MET A 157 -3.25 17.67 2.42
CA MET A 157 -2.46 17.25 1.27
C MET A 157 -1.61 18.37 0.64
N ILE A 158 -1.15 19.31 1.46
CA ILE A 158 -0.35 20.43 1.00
C ILE A 158 1.08 19.96 0.81
N GLN A 159 1.42 19.65 -0.42
CA GLN A 159 2.82 19.37 -0.80
C GLN A 159 3.63 20.67 -0.82
N PRO A 160 4.95 20.63 -0.53
CA PRO A 160 5.80 21.82 -0.50
C PRO A 160 5.74 22.67 -1.78
N TRP A 161 5.75 22.02 -2.95
CA TRP A 161 5.63 22.71 -4.22
C TRP A 161 4.29 23.44 -4.40
N PHE A 162 3.20 22.82 -3.91
CA PHE A 162 1.85 23.39 -3.97
C PHE A 162 1.76 24.62 -3.05
N ALA A 163 2.24 24.50 -1.81
CA ALA A 163 2.29 25.62 -0.87
C ALA A 163 3.04 26.80 -1.48
N LYS A 164 4.21 26.56 -2.08
CA LYS A 164 5.00 27.57 -2.77
C LYS A 164 4.23 28.22 -3.92
N LYS A 165 3.64 27.41 -4.80
CA LYS A 165 2.91 27.90 -5.98
C LYS A 165 1.74 28.81 -5.63
N PHE A 166 1.06 28.53 -4.52
CA PHE A 166 -0.15 29.24 -4.10
C PHE A 166 0.04 30.20 -2.94
N GLY A 167 1.29 30.47 -2.53
CA GLY A 167 1.61 31.40 -1.44
C GLY A 167 1.08 30.94 -0.07
N LEU A 168 0.95 29.63 0.14
CA LEU A 168 0.50 29.03 1.39
C LEU A 168 1.65 28.63 2.32
N GLU A 169 2.87 29.03 1.97
CA GLU A 169 4.06 28.67 2.72
C GLU A 169 4.07 29.32 4.10
N LYS A 170 4.39 28.50 5.12
CA LYS A 170 4.75 28.99 6.44
C LYS A 170 6.26 29.18 6.50
N ASN A 171 6.70 30.31 7.04
CA ASN A 171 8.10 30.61 7.26
C ASN A 171 8.57 30.01 8.59
N GLY A 172 8.83 28.70 8.57
CA GLY A 172 9.40 28.02 9.72
C GLY A 172 10.90 28.30 9.90
N ARG A 173 11.46 27.86 11.02
CA ARG A 173 12.89 27.96 11.31
C ARG A 173 13.65 26.82 10.65
N PRO A 174 14.61 27.07 9.73
CA PRO A 174 15.49 26.05 9.18
C PRO A 174 16.45 25.48 10.25
N PHE A 175 16.80 24.18 10.11
CA PHE A 175 17.70 23.49 11.03
C PHE A 175 18.54 22.45 10.29
N ASP A 176 19.65 22.00 10.91
CA ASP A 176 20.45 20.92 10.38
C ASP A 176 19.87 19.58 10.84
N LEU A 177 19.52 18.71 9.88
CA LEU A 177 18.96 17.41 10.12
C LEU A 177 19.93 16.31 9.70
N THR A 178 20.10 15.33 10.60
CA THR A 178 20.78 14.07 10.32
C THR A 178 19.82 12.92 10.54
N LEU A 179 19.69 12.04 9.55
CA LEU A 179 18.90 10.81 9.60
C LEU A 179 19.85 9.61 9.47
N ARG A 180 19.62 8.54 10.27
CA ARG A 180 20.39 7.30 10.20
C ARG A 180 19.47 6.11 10.11
N PHE A 181 19.57 5.39 9.00
CA PHE A 181 18.83 4.16 8.73
C PHE A 181 19.77 2.97 8.90
N SER A 182 19.41 2.03 9.78
CA SER A 182 20.18 0.84 10.05
C SER A 182 19.59 -0.39 9.35
N PHE A 183 20.45 -1.21 8.76
CA PHE A 183 20.10 -2.51 8.20
C PHE A 183 21.28 -3.46 8.31
N ASP A 184 21.01 -4.75 8.23
CA ASP A 184 22.06 -5.78 8.28
C ASP A 184 22.25 -6.40 6.89
N ALA A 185 23.45 -6.89 6.62
CA ALA A 185 23.79 -7.63 5.41
C ALA A 185 24.51 -8.93 5.78
N ALA A 186 23.82 -10.06 5.63
CA ALA A 186 24.42 -11.39 5.67
C ALA A 186 24.99 -11.80 4.29
N TYR A 187 24.56 -11.08 3.25
CA TYR A 187 24.99 -11.25 1.88
C TYR A 187 25.38 -9.88 1.28
N LEU A 188 26.43 -9.87 0.46
CA LEU A 188 26.88 -8.69 -0.25
C LEU A 188 26.50 -8.81 -1.73
N PRO A 189 25.43 -8.15 -2.18
CA PRO A 189 25.03 -8.19 -3.58
C PRO A 189 26.09 -7.50 -4.46
N PRO A 190 26.26 -7.92 -5.73
CA PRO A 190 27.25 -7.36 -6.63
C PRO A 190 27.03 -5.87 -6.92
N ALA A 191 25.81 -5.41 -6.78
CA ALA A 191 25.43 -4.00 -6.89
C ALA A 191 24.32 -3.69 -5.88
N LEU A 192 24.44 -2.54 -5.23
CA LEU A 192 23.43 -1.99 -4.34
C LEU A 192 23.12 -0.56 -4.79
N ARG A 193 21.83 -0.20 -4.87
CA ARG A 193 21.39 1.15 -5.21
C ARG A 193 20.45 1.68 -4.16
N LEU A 194 20.56 2.96 -3.88
CA LEU A 194 19.57 3.73 -3.13
C LEU A 194 18.62 4.38 -4.12
N ARG A 195 17.32 4.16 -3.94
CA ARG A 195 16.27 4.90 -4.63
C ARG A 195 15.58 5.80 -3.64
N MET A 196 15.48 7.09 -3.94
CA MET A 196 14.89 8.09 -3.07
C MET A 196 14.42 9.31 -3.84
N GLU A 197 13.58 10.11 -3.20
CA GLU A 197 13.21 11.44 -3.71
C GLU A 197 14.27 12.48 -3.34
N GLN A 198 14.42 13.50 -4.17
CA GLN A 198 15.28 14.68 -3.95
C GLN A 198 16.70 14.37 -3.44
N PRO A 199 17.46 13.39 -3.99
CA PRO A 199 18.78 13.05 -3.45
C PRO A 199 19.75 14.24 -3.43
N GLY A 200 19.61 15.20 -4.33
CA GLY A 200 20.42 16.41 -4.37
C GLY A 200 20.24 17.35 -3.16
N ARG A 201 19.22 17.13 -2.34
CA ARG A 201 19.01 17.90 -1.09
C ARG A 201 19.81 17.33 0.08
N PHE A 202 20.43 16.15 -0.08
CA PHE A 202 21.08 15.42 1.01
C PHE A 202 22.57 15.16 0.69
N LYS A 203 23.40 15.23 1.72
CA LYS A 203 24.69 14.55 1.75
C LYS A 203 24.48 13.13 2.22
N ILE A 204 24.85 12.14 1.43
CA ILE A 204 24.54 10.72 1.64
C ILE A 204 25.83 9.98 1.98
N PHE A 205 25.80 9.16 3.04
CA PHE A 205 26.94 8.37 3.48
C PHE A 205 26.47 6.94 3.76
N LEU A 206 27.25 5.95 3.34
CA LEU A 206 27.09 4.55 3.77
C LEU A 206 28.31 4.16 4.60
N ASN A 207 28.10 3.81 5.86
CA ASN A 207 29.17 3.48 6.81
C ASN A 207 30.27 4.56 6.89
N GLY A 208 29.87 5.84 6.80
CA GLY A 208 30.79 6.98 6.81
C GLY A 208 31.44 7.32 5.46
N ILE A 209 31.23 6.49 4.43
CA ILE A 209 31.75 6.75 3.07
C ILE A 209 30.77 7.61 2.31
N ALA A 210 31.22 8.79 1.86
CA ALA A 210 30.38 9.68 1.07
C ALA A 210 30.02 9.08 -0.29
N GLN A 211 28.76 9.28 -0.71
CA GLN A 211 28.25 8.78 -1.97
C GLN A 211 28.14 9.95 -2.96
N GLU A 212 29.16 10.12 -3.82
CA GLU A 212 29.28 11.27 -4.73
C GLU A 212 28.97 10.92 -6.21
N ARG A 213 28.32 9.78 -6.43
CA ARG A 213 28.03 9.34 -7.80
C ARG A 213 26.77 10.02 -8.36
N PRO A 214 26.70 10.21 -9.69
CA PRO A 214 25.52 10.85 -10.29
C PRO A 214 24.29 10.00 -10.05
N CYS A 215 23.20 10.68 -9.70
CA CYS A 215 21.88 10.06 -9.60
C CYS A 215 21.31 9.85 -11.00
N LEU A 216 20.71 8.70 -11.23
CA LEU A 216 20.00 8.37 -12.45
C LEU A 216 18.49 8.44 -12.20
N PRO A 217 17.67 8.89 -13.18
CA PRO A 217 16.23 8.82 -13.05
C PRO A 217 15.77 7.38 -12.86
N SER A 218 14.83 7.16 -11.93
CA SER A 218 14.20 5.86 -11.78
C SER A 218 13.28 5.57 -12.97
N ARG A 219 13.24 4.31 -13.40
CA ARG A 219 12.31 3.86 -14.45
C ARG A 219 10.90 3.59 -13.93
N ILE A 220 10.73 3.48 -12.62
CA ILE A 220 9.45 3.12 -11.99
C ILE A 220 8.59 4.35 -11.77
N ASP A 221 9.18 5.40 -11.21
CA ASP A 221 8.50 6.67 -10.98
C ASP A 221 9.47 7.83 -11.17
N ARG A 222 8.98 8.94 -11.75
CA ARG A 222 9.78 10.12 -12.06
C ARG A 222 10.18 10.94 -10.84
N CYS A 223 9.49 10.79 -9.71
CA CYS A 223 9.86 11.45 -8.46
C CYS A 223 11.13 10.84 -7.85
N PHE A 224 11.43 9.58 -8.18
CA PHE A 224 12.60 8.88 -7.67
C PHE A 224 13.84 9.07 -8.54
N SER A 225 14.97 9.11 -7.87
CA SER A 225 16.30 8.95 -8.47
C SER A 225 17.02 7.77 -7.83
N GLU A 226 17.89 7.13 -8.60
CA GLU A 226 18.71 5.99 -8.15
C GLU A 226 20.18 6.40 -8.05
N LEU A 227 20.80 6.06 -6.92
CA LEU A 227 22.20 6.31 -6.62
C LEU A 227 22.91 4.98 -6.33
N PRO A 228 23.93 4.58 -7.11
CA PRO A 228 24.77 3.44 -6.77
C PRO A 228 25.47 3.65 -5.44
N LEU A 229 25.36 2.69 -4.53
CA LEU A 229 26.02 2.74 -3.22
C LEU A 229 27.33 1.97 -3.23
N SER A 230 28.31 2.50 -2.50
CA SER A 230 29.60 1.84 -2.21
C SER A 230 29.85 1.78 -0.71
N GLY A 231 30.66 0.81 -0.26
CA GLY A 231 30.99 0.69 1.16
C GLY A 231 30.02 -0.19 1.97
N LEU A 232 29.19 -1.00 1.30
CA LEU A 232 28.42 -2.05 1.96
C LEU A 232 29.40 -3.06 2.61
N ARG A 233 29.09 -3.47 3.83
CA ARG A 233 29.88 -4.47 4.58
C ARG A 233 28.97 -5.54 5.16
N GLN A 234 29.56 -6.69 5.48
CA GLN A 234 28.84 -7.74 6.20
C GLN A 234 28.49 -7.28 7.62
N GLY A 235 27.33 -7.70 8.12
CA GLY A 235 26.79 -7.27 9.41
C GLY A 235 26.06 -5.93 9.32
N ARG A 236 26.13 -5.15 10.40
CA ARG A 236 25.41 -3.88 10.55
C ARG A 236 25.96 -2.80 9.60
N ASN A 237 25.04 -2.18 8.88
CA ASN A 237 25.28 -1.04 8.02
C ASN A 237 24.41 0.14 8.46
N VAL A 238 24.92 1.36 8.24
CA VAL A 238 24.23 2.61 8.53
C VAL A 238 24.27 3.50 7.30
N LEU A 239 23.11 3.79 6.76
CA LEU A 239 22.92 4.81 5.73
C LEU A 239 22.58 6.13 6.45
N GLU A 240 23.46 7.13 6.30
CA GLU A 240 23.29 8.44 6.92
C GLU A 240 22.97 9.50 5.85
N LEU A 241 21.92 10.28 6.11
CA LEU A 241 21.52 11.43 5.30
C LEU A 241 21.67 12.70 6.12
N LYS A 242 22.29 13.73 5.55
CA LYS A 242 22.40 15.06 6.17
C LYS A 242 21.85 16.12 5.24
N THR A 243 21.03 17.01 5.80
CA THR A 243 20.46 18.13 5.04
C THR A 243 20.27 19.36 5.91
N ARG A 244 20.26 20.52 5.30
CA ARG A 244 19.67 21.72 5.88
C ARG A 244 18.18 21.68 5.59
N PHE A 245 17.38 21.33 6.60
CA PHE A 245 15.93 21.25 6.46
C PHE A 245 15.34 22.65 6.33
N ASP A 246 14.57 22.83 5.28
CA ASP A 246 13.67 23.95 5.07
C ASP A 246 12.31 23.39 4.62
N GLY A 247 11.28 24.19 4.54
CA GLY A 247 9.93 23.70 4.21
C GLY A 247 9.81 22.97 2.85
N THR A 248 10.83 23.05 1.99
CA THR A 248 10.85 22.42 0.65
C THR A 248 11.52 21.04 0.64
N VAL A 249 12.15 20.62 1.75
CA VAL A 249 12.69 19.27 1.89
C VAL A 249 11.56 18.30 2.19
N GLU A 250 11.52 17.19 1.46
CA GLU A 250 10.57 16.10 1.67
C GLU A 250 11.28 14.92 2.31
N LEU A 251 10.76 14.45 3.45
CA LEU A 251 11.22 13.23 4.09
C LEU A 251 10.29 12.10 3.67
N GLU A 252 10.82 11.14 2.94
CA GLU A 252 10.10 10.01 2.40
C GLU A 252 10.83 8.70 2.68
N ASN A 253 10.16 7.58 2.46
CA ASN A 253 10.75 6.26 2.55
C ASN A 253 11.93 6.13 1.58
N LEU A 254 12.96 5.43 2.02
CA LEU A 254 14.12 5.08 1.21
C LEU A 254 14.02 3.62 0.77
N TYR A 255 14.59 3.32 -0.39
CA TYR A 255 14.53 1.99 -0.97
C TYR A 255 15.94 1.52 -1.35
N LEU A 256 16.40 0.42 -0.76
CA LEU A 256 17.61 -0.27 -1.24
C LEU A 256 17.19 -1.29 -2.28
N CYS A 257 17.81 -1.22 -3.46
CA CYS A 257 17.49 -2.07 -4.61
C CYS A 257 18.71 -2.88 -5.03
N GLY A 258 18.51 -4.17 -5.35
CA GLY A 258 19.59 -5.03 -5.80
C GLY A 258 19.20 -6.51 -5.88
N ALA A 259 20.16 -7.34 -6.29
CA ALA A 259 19.99 -8.79 -6.36
C ALA A 259 20.27 -9.43 -4.99
N PHE A 260 19.27 -9.43 -4.12
CA PHE A 260 19.32 -9.99 -2.77
C PHE A 260 17.93 -10.47 -2.33
N GLY A 261 17.89 -11.37 -1.36
CA GLY A 261 16.69 -11.65 -0.57
C GLY A 261 16.61 -10.74 0.66
N VAL A 262 15.46 -10.68 1.31
CA VAL A 262 15.24 -9.91 2.54
C VAL A 262 14.66 -10.80 3.63
N LYS A 263 15.27 -10.78 4.80
CA LYS A 263 14.72 -11.33 6.04
C LYS A 263 14.44 -10.18 7.00
N THR A 264 13.22 -10.07 7.47
CA THR A 264 12.82 -9.07 8.46
C THR A 264 12.68 -9.74 9.82
N ASP A 265 13.33 -9.19 10.83
CA ASP A 265 13.20 -9.61 12.23
C ASP A 265 12.94 -8.36 13.09
N GLY A 266 11.68 -8.23 13.51
CA GLY A 266 11.20 -7.00 14.15
C GLY A 266 11.35 -5.78 13.25
N LEU A 267 12.16 -4.81 13.67
CA LEU A 267 12.38 -3.55 12.95
C LEU A 267 13.64 -3.55 12.07
N ILE A 268 14.35 -4.67 12.01
CA ILE A 268 15.61 -4.76 11.27
C ILE A 268 15.42 -5.64 10.06
N SER A 269 15.80 -5.13 8.90
CA SER A 269 15.86 -5.89 7.65
C SER A 269 17.29 -6.35 7.41
N THR A 270 17.46 -7.62 7.04
CA THR A 270 18.74 -8.24 6.70
C THR A 270 18.75 -8.63 5.24
N LEU A 271 19.76 -8.18 4.50
CA LEU A 271 20.02 -8.65 3.13
C LEU A 271 20.58 -10.08 3.18
N ILE A 272 19.93 -10.99 2.46
CA ILE A 272 20.31 -12.41 2.35
C ILE A 272 20.51 -12.80 0.88
N PRO A 273 21.12 -13.97 0.56
CA PRO A 273 21.26 -14.43 -0.82
C PRO A 273 19.94 -14.55 -1.56
#